data_a38d86838afa235d7bd7aa94f201d423
#
_entry.id   a38d86838afa235d7bd7aa94f201d423
#
_cell.length_a   1.000
_cell.length_b   1.000
_cell.length_c   1.000
_cell.angle_alpha   90.00
_cell.angle_beta   90.00
_cell.angle_gamma   90.00
#
_symmetry.space_group_name_H-M   'P 1'
#
loop_
_entity.id
_entity.type
_entity.pdbx_description
1 polymer ?
#
loop_
_entity_poly.entity_id
_entity_poly.type
_entity_poly.pdbx_seq_one_letter_code
_entity_poly.pdbx_strand_id
1 'polypeptide(L)'
;MCPQIRKSKKLPWTPSQMFDLVADVEKYPQFLPWCANGKLVSRNEHELVGTITAQKGAFHKSFTTRNRFDYPHWMDVALVEGPFRHLRGRWEFAPTDDGGCEVRYSMDFEVPLLLAPILGGLMSHMSNTMVDAFTRRAAQVYGA
;
A
#
# COMPACT_ATOMS: atom_id res chain seq x y z
N MET A 1 14.35 16.07 -4.82
CA MET A 1 13.53 15.32 -5.81
C MET A 1 12.82 14.17 -5.11
N CYS A 2 11.52 14.05 -5.33
CA CYS A 2 10.74 12.96 -4.73
C CYS A 2 10.99 11.66 -5.48
N PRO A 3 11.39 10.56 -4.81
CA PRO A 3 11.40 9.25 -5.45
C PRO A 3 10.02 8.89 -5.97
N GLN A 4 9.97 8.33 -7.15
CA GLN A 4 8.73 7.87 -7.77
C GLN A 4 8.89 6.43 -8.20
N ILE A 5 8.01 5.58 -7.69
CA ILE A 5 8.05 4.15 -7.95
C ILE A 5 6.76 3.76 -8.66
N ARG A 6 6.89 2.97 -9.73
CA ARG A 6 5.76 2.46 -10.50
C ARG A 6 5.96 0.97 -10.74
N LYS A 7 4.93 0.19 -10.46
CA LYS A 7 4.91 -1.25 -10.67
C LYS A 7 3.59 -1.66 -11.28
N SER A 8 3.62 -2.70 -12.11
CA SER A 8 2.40 -3.31 -12.63
C SER A 8 2.58 -4.81 -12.75
N LYS A 9 1.46 -5.54 -12.66
CA LYS A 9 1.47 -7.00 -12.77
C LYS A 9 0.08 -7.51 -13.14
N LYS A 10 0.02 -8.48 -14.04
CA LYS A 10 -1.21 -9.18 -14.38
C LYS A 10 -1.39 -10.37 -13.44
N LEU A 11 -2.58 -10.48 -12.86
CA LEU A 11 -2.89 -11.47 -11.83
C LEU A 11 -4.17 -12.21 -12.18
N PRO A 12 -4.34 -13.48 -11.72
CA PRO A 12 -5.53 -14.28 -12.05
C PRO A 12 -6.76 -13.93 -11.19
N TRP A 13 -6.60 -13.13 -10.17
CA TRP A 13 -7.71 -12.75 -9.28
C TRP A 13 -8.44 -11.52 -9.79
N THR A 14 -9.72 -11.37 -9.39
CA THR A 14 -10.55 -10.26 -9.86
C THR A 14 -10.12 -8.92 -9.25
N PRO A 15 -10.50 -7.79 -9.86
CA PRO A 15 -10.28 -6.48 -9.26
C PRO A 15 -10.80 -6.37 -7.83
N SER A 16 -12.01 -6.89 -7.55
CA SER A 16 -12.58 -6.87 -6.20
C SER A 16 -11.72 -7.62 -5.20
N GLN A 17 -11.23 -8.81 -5.58
CA GLN A 17 -10.37 -9.61 -4.71
C GLN A 17 -9.09 -8.86 -4.35
N MET A 18 -8.46 -8.25 -5.32
CA MET A 18 -7.22 -7.51 -5.06
C MET A 18 -7.47 -6.22 -4.30
N PHE A 19 -8.53 -5.50 -4.64
CA PHE A 19 -8.91 -4.29 -3.90
C PHE A 19 -9.14 -4.60 -2.42
N ASP A 20 -9.87 -5.67 -2.13
CA ASP A 20 -10.22 -6.03 -0.75
C ASP A 20 -8.97 -6.31 0.08
N LEU A 21 -7.95 -6.93 -0.49
CA LEU A 21 -6.67 -7.15 0.20
C LEU A 21 -5.96 -5.83 0.50
N VAL A 22 -5.93 -4.92 -0.46
CA VAL A 22 -5.26 -3.63 -0.29
C VAL A 22 -5.99 -2.74 0.72
N ALA A 23 -7.31 -2.83 0.77
CA ALA A 23 -8.11 -2.04 1.71
C ALA A 23 -8.06 -2.56 3.14
N ASP A 24 -7.68 -3.81 3.36
CA ASP A 24 -7.70 -4.46 4.67
C ASP A 24 -6.41 -4.20 5.45
N VAL A 25 -6.23 -2.96 5.88
CA VAL A 25 -4.98 -2.50 6.52
C VAL A 25 -4.69 -3.22 7.83
N GLU A 26 -5.71 -3.73 8.53
CA GLU A 26 -5.53 -4.42 9.80
C GLU A 26 -4.87 -5.78 9.65
N LYS A 27 -4.86 -6.34 8.44
CA LYS A 27 -4.18 -7.60 8.13
C LYS A 27 -2.74 -7.43 7.67
N TYR A 28 -2.30 -6.21 7.40
CA TYR A 28 -0.96 -5.94 6.87
C TYR A 28 0.17 -6.58 7.71
N PRO A 29 0.14 -6.56 9.05
CA PRO A 29 1.21 -7.19 9.83
C PRO A 29 1.36 -8.69 9.59
N GLN A 30 0.33 -9.36 9.08
CA GLN A 30 0.36 -10.80 8.85
C GLN A 30 1.25 -11.20 7.66
N PHE A 31 1.54 -10.27 6.74
CA PHE A 31 2.29 -10.63 5.53
C PHE A 31 3.28 -9.55 5.07
N LEU A 32 3.37 -8.43 5.76
CA LEU A 32 4.33 -7.35 5.45
C LEU A 32 5.31 -7.23 6.62
N PRO A 33 6.56 -7.75 6.48
CA PRO A 33 7.51 -7.77 7.59
C PRO A 33 7.87 -6.39 8.15
N TRP A 34 7.79 -5.36 7.31
CA TRP A 34 8.06 -3.98 7.72
C TRP A 34 6.89 -3.33 8.46
N CYS A 35 5.74 -3.98 8.51
CA CYS A 35 4.54 -3.43 9.13
C CYS A 35 4.32 -4.06 10.51
N ALA A 36 4.51 -3.26 11.56
CA ALA A 36 4.32 -3.71 12.93
C ALA A 36 2.86 -3.66 13.34
N ASN A 37 2.07 -2.73 12.79
CA ASN A 37 0.67 -2.56 13.12
C ASN A 37 -0.07 -1.88 11.97
N GLY A 38 -1.35 -2.23 11.82
CA GLY A 38 -2.26 -1.58 10.90
C GLY A 38 -3.59 -1.34 11.60
N LYS A 39 -4.10 -0.12 11.55
CA LYS A 39 -5.35 0.25 12.22
C LYS A 39 -6.26 0.98 11.25
N LEU A 40 -7.50 0.51 11.14
CA LEU A 40 -8.53 1.22 10.40
C LEU A 40 -9.16 2.26 11.33
N VAL A 41 -8.97 3.55 11.01
CA VAL A 41 -9.50 4.65 11.81
C VAL A 41 -10.96 4.90 11.44
N SER A 42 -11.27 4.94 10.14
CA SER A 42 -12.63 5.13 9.65
C SER A 42 -12.76 4.62 8.22
N ARG A 43 -13.98 4.29 7.82
CA ARG A 43 -14.27 3.88 6.45
C ARG A 43 -15.71 4.20 6.09
N ASN A 44 -15.93 4.69 4.86
CA ASN A 44 -17.24 4.81 4.26
C ASN A 44 -17.19 4.28 2.82
N GLU A 45 -18.19 4.59 1.99
CA GLU A 45 -18.29 4.08 0.62
C GLU A 45 -17.25 4.66 -0.34
N HIS A 46 -16.60 5.77 0.02
CA HIS A 46 -15.71 6.52 -0.87
C HIS A 46 -14.30 6.70 -0.35
N GLU A 47 -14.07 6.44 0.93
CA GLU A 47 -12.73 6.60 1.51
C GLU A 47 -12.54 5.77 2.76
N LEU A 48 -11.27 5.50 3.06
CA LEU A 48 -10.88 4.98 4.37
C LEU A 48 -9.72 5.82 4.91
N VAL A 49 -9.60 5.84 6.23
CA VAL A 49 -8.44 6.43 6.90
C VAL A 49 -7.78 5.31 7.71
N GLY A 50 -6.51 5.10 7.48
CA GLY A 50 -5.76 4.04 8.15
C GLY A 50 -4.44 4.54 8.69
N THR A 51 -3.99 3.93 9.78
CA THR A 51 -2.69 4.20 10.39
C THR A 51 -1.84 2.96 10.30
N ILE A 52 -0.63 3.11 9.74
CA ILE A 52 0.34 2.04 9.58
C ILE A 52 1.53 2.38 10.46
N THR A 53 2.06 1.38 11.17
CA THR A 53 3.31 1.52 11.92
C THR A 53 4.38 0.75 11.16
N ALA A 54 5.37 1.47 10.64
CA ALA A 54 6.50 0.88 9.94
C ALA A 54 7.64 0.62 10.91
N GLN A 55 8.36 -0.48 10.70
CA GLN A 55 9.49 -0.86 11.57
C GLN A 55 10.67 -1.37 10.75
N LYS A 56 11.86 -1.06 11.25
CA LYS A 56 13.12 -1.63 10.77
C LYS A 56 14.14 -1.52 11.89
N GLY A 57 14.56 -2.66 12.47
CA GLY A 57 15.41 -2.64 13.66
C GLY A 57 14.76 -1.89 14.80
N ALA A 58 15.47 -0.90 15.35
CA ALA A 58 14.94 -0.05 16.41
C ALA A 58 14.04 1.09 15.91
N PHE A 59 13.97 1.27 14.59
CA PHE A 59 13.12 2.32 14.01
C PHE A 59 11.66 1.88 14.02
N HIS A 60 10.79 2.76 14.52
CA HIS A 60 9.38 2.44 14.72
C HIS A 60 8.57 3.72 14.62
N LYS A 61 7.88 3.95 13.51
CA LYS A 61 7.12 5.17 13.27
C LYS A 61 5.78 4.87 12.63
N SER A 62 4.77 5.62 13.05
CA SER A 62 3.42 5.52 12.50
C SER A 62 3.13 6.66 11.55
N PHE A 63 2.31 6.38 10.53
CA PHE A 63 1.78 7.40 9.64
C PHE A 63 0.35 7.07 9.29
N THR A 64 -0.45 8.10 9.05
CA THR A 64 -1.86 7.98 8.75
C THR A 64 -2.12 8.52 7.34
N THR A 65 -2.89 7.77 6.57
CA THR A 65 -3.28 8.18 5.22
C THR A 65 -4.79 8.20 5.09
N ARG A 66 -5.27 9.10 4.23
CA ARG A 66 -6.65 9.08 3.74
C ARG A 66 -6.63 8.50 2.34
N ASN A 67 -7.35 7.41 2.17
CA ASN A 67 -7.39 6.70 0.90
C ASN A 67 -8.78 6.86 0.30
N ARG A 68 -8.87 7.66 -0.76
CA ARG A 68 -10.10 7.79 -1.54
C ARG A 68 -10.15 6.73 -2.61
N PHE A 69 -11.32 6.17 -2.88
CA PHE A 69 -11.42 5.08 -3.82
C PHE A 69 -12.74 5.06 -4.57
N ASP A 70 -12.71 4.39 -5.70
CA ASP A 70 -13.88 3.96 -6.46
C ASP A 70 -13.81 2.44 -6.56
N TYR A 71 -14.64 1.76 -5.80
CA TYR A 71 -14.58 0.31 -5.65
C TYR A 71 -15.11 -0.41 -6.88
N PRO A 72 -14.43 -1.39 -7.42
CA PRO A 72 -13.11 -1.93 -7.08
C PRO A 72 -12.01 -1.46 -8.03
N HIS A 73 -12.12 -0.24 -8.59
CA HIS A 73 -11.32 0.20 -9.73
C HIS A 73 -10.00 0.86 -9.34
N TRP A 74 -10.00 1.69 -8.32
CA TRP A 74 -8.79 2.40 -7.91
C TRP A 74 -8.86 2.88 -6.47
N MET A 75 -7.68 3.15 -5.90
CA MET A 75 -7.55 3.74 -4.57
C MET A 75 -6.36 4.70 -4.57
N ASP A 76 -6.63 5.97 -4.22
CA ASP A 76 -5.60 6.99 -4.03
C ASP A 76 -5.23 7.07 -2.56
N VAL A 77 -3.92 7.16 -2.28
CA VAL A 77 -3.38 7.24 -0.93
C VAL A 77 -2.77 8.62 -0.72
N ALA A 78 -3.21 9.34 0.30
CA ALA A 78 -2.70 10.67 0.61
C ALA A 78 -2.36 10.77 2.10
N LEU A 79 -1.21 11.38 2.40
CA LEU A 79 -0.75 11.55 3.78
C LEU A 79 -1.68 12.49 4.56
N VAL A 80 -2.07 12.07 5.76
CA VAL A 80 -2.73 12.92 6.75
C VAL A 80 -1.71 13.42 7.78
N GLU A 81 -0.93 12.49 8.34
CA GLU A 81 0.14 12.83 9.26
C GLU A 81 1.21 11.73 9.27
N GLY A 82 2.44 12.10 9.54
CA GLY A 82 3.54 11.15 9.61
C GLY A 82 4.88 11.83 9.33
N PRO A 83 5.98 11.07 9.41
CA PRO A 83 7.33 11.60 9.31
C PRO A 83 7.76 11.83 7.85
N PHE A 84 6.89 12.37 7.02
CA PHE A 84 7.13 12.65 5.60
C PHE A 84 6.88 14.11 5.30
N ARG A 85 7.63 14.66 4.35
CA ARG A 85 7.29 15.94 3.73
C ARG A 85 6.20 15.76 2.68
N HIS A 86 6.18 14.59 2.06
CA HIS A 86 5.22 14.24 1.01
C HIS A 86 5.06 12.72 0.96
N LEU A 87 3.83 12.26 0.77
CA LEU A 87 3.52 10.85 0.52
C LEU A 87 2.22 10.79 -0.27
N ARG A 88 2.28 10.20 -1.45
CA ARG A 88 1.11 10.01 -2.28
C ARG A 88 1.26 8.74 -3.11
N GLY A 89 0.21 7.92 -3.10
CA GLY A 89 0.21 6.67 -3.85
C GLY A 89 -1.08 6.46 -4.60
N ARG A 90 -1.07 5.48 -5.50
CA ARG A 90 -2.27 5.08 -6.24
C ARG A 90 -2.19 3.61 -6.59
N TRP A 91 -3.30 2.94 -6.37
CA TRP A 91 -3.57 1.59 -6.85
C TRP A 91 -4.63 1.64 -7.92
N GLU A 92 -4.44 0.87 -8.99
CA GLU A 92 -5.47 0.65 -10.02
C GLU A 92 -5.63 -0.84 -10.26
N PHE A 93 -6.87 -1.29 -10.47
CA PHE A 93 -7.22 -2.68 -10.66
C PHE A 93 -8.06 -2.79 -11.92
N ALA A 94 -7.41 -2.98 -13.07
CA ALA A 94 -8.07 -3.02 -14.35
C ALA A 94 -8.44 -4.47 -14.69
N PRO A 95 -9.73 -4.78 -15.02
CA PRO A 95 -10.10 -6.14 -15.37
C PRO A 95 -9.42 -6.56 -16.67
N THR A 96 -9.05 -7.85 -16.76
CA THR A 96 -8.48 -8.45 -17.96
C THR A 96 -9.49 -9.42 -18.58
N ASP A 97 -9.29 -9.76 -19.86
CA ASP A 97 -10.22 -10.60 -20.62
C ASP A 97 -10.36 -12.02 -20.06
N ASP A 98 -9.36 -12.49 -19.32
CA ASP A 98 -9.34 -13.84 -18.74
C ASP A 98 -9.96 -13.92 -17.34
N GLY A 99 -10.62 -12.86 -16.88
CA GLY A 99 -11.27 -12.85 -15.57
C GLY A 99 -10.36 -12.41 -14.41
N GLY A 100 -9.12 -12.05 -14.70
CA GLY A 100 -8.20 -11.53 -13.70
C GLY A 100 -8.17 -10.01 -13.66
N CYS A 101 -7.04 -9.44 -13.22
CA CYS A 101 -6.84 -8.00 -13.27
C CYS A 101 -5.38 -7.65 -13.51
N GLU A 102 -5.15 -6.46 -14.04
CA GLU A 102 -3.84 -5.83 -14.03
C GLU A 102 -3.79 -4.86 -12.87
N VAL A 103 -2.89 -5.11 -11.93
CA VAL A 103 -2.65 -4.22 -10.80
C VAL A 103 -1.58 -3.23 -11.19
N ARG A 104 -1.86 -1.94 -11.01
CA ARG A 104 -0.90 -0.86 -11.19
C ARG A 104 -0.74 -0.13 -9.87
N TYR A 105 0.50 0.11 -9.50
CA TYR A 105 0.84 0.75 -8.22
C TYR A 105 1.86 1.84 -8.48
N SER A 106 1.64 3.01 -7.90
CA SER A 106 2.62 4.10 -7.90
C SER A 106 2.72 4.70 -6.51
N MET A 107 3.91 5.19 -6.17
CA MET A 107 4.18 5.83 -4.90
C MET A 107 5.21 6.93 -5.09
N ASP A 108 4.87 8.13 -4.63
CA ASP A 108 5.77 9.28 -4.54
C ASP A 108 5.94 9.62 -3.08
N PHE A 109 7.17 9.80 -2.62
CA PHE A 109 7.40 10.19 -1.24
C PHE A 109 8.64 11.05 -1.10
N GLU A 110 8.65 11.88 -0.05
CA GLU A 110 9.81 12.66 0.35
C GLU A 110 9.91 12.59 1.86
N VAL A 111 11.11 12.28 2.36
CA VAL A 111 11.38 12.17 3.80
C VAL A 111 12.27 13.32 4.25
N PRO A 112 12.16 13.75 5.52
CA PRO A 112 13.10 14.74 6.08
C PRO A 112 14.53 14.22 6.01
N LEU A 113 15.49 15.12 5.78
CA LEU A 113 16.91 14.74 5.62
C LEU A 113 17.44 13.94 6.81
N LEU A 114 17.03 14.29 8.02
CA LEU A 114 17.50 13.60 9.23
C LEU A 114 17.04 12.14 9.30
N LEU A 115 15.92 11.81 8.67
CA LEU A 115 15.36 10.45 8.67
C LEU A 115 15.70 9.67 7.41
N ALA A 116 16.27 10.32 6.38
CA ALA A 116 16.52 9.70 5.09
C ALA A 116 17.38 8.42 5.14
N PRO A 117 18.43 8.33 6.00
CA PRO A 117 19.25 7.11 6.05
C PRO A 117 18.47 5.85 6.42
N ILE A 118 17.39 5.98 7.20
CA ILE A 118 16.58 4.82 7.62
C ILE A 118 15.25 4.79 6.88
N LEU A 119 14.48 5.88 6.96
CA LEU A 119 13.12 5.93 6.43
C LEU A 119 13.10 5.89 4.91
N GLY A 120 14.05 6.56 4.25
CA GLY A 120 14.14 6.54 2.79
C GLY A 120 14.37 5.14 2.24
N GLY A 121 15.30 4.39 2.83
CA GLY A 121 15.56 3.00 2.44
C GLY A 121 14.38 2.08 2.72
N LEU A 122 13.74 2.24 3.88
CA LEU A 122 12.57 1.46 4.24
C LEU A 122 11.41 1.70 3.26
N MET A 123 11.15 2.97 2.92
CA MET A 123 10.07 3.33 1.99
C MET A 123 10.34 2.83 0.58
N SER A 124 11.59 2.88 0.12
CA SER A 124 11.97 2.34 -1.18
C SER A 124 11.79 0.82 -1.22
N HIS A 125 12.23 0.11 -0.19
CA HIS A 125 12.05 -1.34 -0.10
C HIS A 125 10.56 -1.70 -0.08
N MET A 126 9.79 -1.05 0.78
CA MET A 126 8.35 -1.25 0.88
C MET A 126 7.68 -1.08 -0.48
N SER A 127 7.91 0.07 -1.12
CA SER A 127 7.25 0.40 -2.39
C SER A 127 7.66 -0.54 -3.52
N ASN A 128 8.93 -0.97 -3.56
CA ASN A 128 9.40 -1.89 -4.60
C ASN A 128 8.90 -3.33 -4.41
N THR A 129 8.53 -3.73 -3.20
CA THR A 129 8.09 -5.10 -2.91
C THR A 129 6.59 -5.23 -2.70
N MET A 130 5.85 -4.12 -2.71
CA MET A 130 4.43 -4.09 -2.35
C MET A 130 3.56 -4.99 -3.24
N VAL A 131 3.68 -4.86 -4.56
CA VAL A 131 2.85 -5.64 -5.50
C VAL A 131 3.14 -7.14 -5.34
N ASP A 132 4.40 -7.53 -5.17
CA ASP A 132 4.76 -8.93 -4.99
C ASP A 132 4.23 -9.48 -3.66
N ALA A 133 4.27 -8.68 -2.60
CA ALA A 133 3.74 -9.10 -1.29
C ALA A 133 2.23 -9.35 -1.38
N PHE A 134 1.48 -8.45 -2.02
CA PHE A 134 0.04 -8.65 -2.20
C PHE A 134 -0.27 -9.80 -3.14
N THR A 135 0.57 -10.06 -4.15
CA THR A 135 0.42 -11.23 -5.01
C THR A 135 0.52 -12.52 -4.21
N ARG A 136 1.54 -12.64 -3.36
CA ARG A 136 1.72 -13.82 -2.49
C ARG A 136 0.55 -13.96 -1.51
N ARG A 137 0.09 -12.84 -0.94
CA ARG A 137 -1.04 -12.86 -0.02
C ARG A 137 -2.32 -13.32 -0.72
N ALA A 138 -2.58 -12.88 -1.94
CA ALA A 138 -3.73 -13.32 -2.71
C ALA A 138 -3.70 -14.84 -2.93
N ALA A 139 -2.55 -15.40 -3.24
CA ALA A 139 -2.40 -16.85 -3.39
C ALA A 139 -2.71 -17.59 -2.08
N GLN A 140 -2.34 -17.02 -0.95
CA GLN A 140 -2.63 -17.61 0.38
C GLN A 140 -4.12 -17.55 0.72
N VAL A 141 -4.78 -16.45 0.39
CA VAL A 141 -6.17 -16.21 0.79
C VAL A 141 -7.16 -16.80 -0.21
N TYR A 142 -6.90 -16.67 -1.50
CA TYR A 142 -7.83 -17.07 -2.56
C TYR A 142 -7.43 -18.34 -3.28
N GLY A 143 -6.22 -18.84 -3.06
CA GLY A 143 -5.68 -19.97 -3.77
C GLY A 143 -4.99 -19.57 -5.07
N ALA A 144 -4.08 -20.40 -5.49
CA ALA A 144 -3.29 -20.15 -6.70
C ALA A 144 -4.08 -20.48 -7.96
#